data_7c3121e9cb46bcb0024f8b6d8f976c75
#
_entry.id   7c3121e9cb46bcb0024f8b6d8f976c75
#
_cell.length_a   1.000
_cell.length_b   1.000
_cell.length_c   1.000
_cell.angle_alpha   90.00
_cell.angle_beta   90.00
_cell.angle_gamma   90.00
#
_symmetry.space_group_name_H-M   'P 1'
#
loop_
_entity.id
_entity.type
_entity.pdbx_description
1 polymer ?
#
loop_
_entity_poly.entity_id
_entity_poly.type
_entity_poly.pdbx_seq_one_letter_code
_entity_poly.pdbx_strand_id
1 'polypeptide(L)'
;STAQAEQLDRRIYMGGTPKPENESIYYNVDTIHNAVQKKQQITFQYFEYTPKKEKILKHDGYKYRFSPYAMIWNRDCYYAVGWSEKHGKIAQFRVDRMTAVEPLEQTAVQTLDFDPAEYVRKVFGMYPDNLCTVELLCDNEVMRSVIDRFGENVQTETVDEQHFRATVEGAPSPPFFS
;
A
#
# COMPACT_ATOMS: atom_id res chain seq x y z
N SER A 1 -9.83 -14.30 2.77
CA SER A 1 -10.52 -15.46 2.20
C SER A 1 -10.13 -15.65 0.74
N THR A 2 -10.41 -16.83 0.19
CA THR A 2 -10.11 -17.16 -1.21
C THR A 2 -10.80 -16.18 -2.18
N ALA A 3 -12.01 -15.73 -1.87
CA ALA A 3 -12.74 -14.77 -2.68
C ALA A 3 -12.10 -13.37 -2.70
N GLN A 4 -11.43 -12.96 -1.64
CA GLN A 4 -10.71 -11.68 -1.56
C GLN A 4 -9.40 -11.71 -2.36
N ALA A 5 -8.67 -12.82 -2.27
CA ALA A 5 -7.49 -13.06 -3.09
C ALA A 5 -7.87 -13.07 -4.58
N GLU A 6 -8.97 -13.74 -4.95
CA GLU A 6 -9.47 -13.74 -6.32
C GLU A 6 -9.90 -12.35 -6.81
N GLN A 7 -10.43 -11.51 -5.93
CA GLN A 7 -10.86 -10.16 -6.27
C GLN A 7 -9.67 -9.21 -6.45
N LEU A 8 -8.62 -9.35 -5.64
CA LEU A 8 -7.34 -8.68 -5.83
C LEU A 8 -6.65 -9.16 -7.10
N ASP A 9 -6.65 -10.47 -7.33
CA ASP A 9 -6.13 -11.10 -8.52
C ASP A 9 -6.72 -10.51 -9.80
N ARG A 10 -8.03 -10.47 -9.92
CA ARG A 10 -8.71 -9.97 -11.12
C ARG A 10 -8.32 -8.54 -11.49
N ARG A 11 -7.97 -7.72 -10.52
CA ARG A 11 -7.62 -6.31 -10.77
C ARG A 11 -6.22 -6.13 -11.29
N ILE A 12 -5.30 -6.92 -10.81
CA ILE A 12 -3.93 -6.87 -11.27
C ILE A 12 -3.84 -7.47 -12.68
N TYR A 13 -4.70 -8.46 -13.00
CA TYR A 13 -4.74 -9.08 -14.34
C TYR A 13 -5.54 -8.33 -15.41
N MET A 14 -6.27 -7.29 -15.07
CA MET A 14 -7.11 -6.56 -16.02
C MET A 14 -6.34 -5.80 -17.13
N GLY A 15 -5.07 -6.04 -17.31
CA GLY A 15 -4.25 -5.37 -18.31
C GLY A 15 -3.22 -6.20 -19.06
N GLY A 16 -3.14 -7.53 -18.89
CA GLY A 16 -2.13 -8.29 -19.63
C GLY A 16 -1.97 -9.75 -19.24
N THR A 17 -1.19 -10.47 -20.03
CA THR A 17 -0.81 -11.85 -19.76
C THR A 17 0.01 -11.92 -18.46
N PRO A 18 -0.32 -12.82 -17.52
CA PRO A 18 0.45 -12.97 -16.29
C PRO A 18 1.90 -13.28 -16.60
N LYS A 19 2.82 -12.44 -16.16
CA LYS A 19 4.26 -12.73 -16.17
C LYS A 19 4.65 -13.26 -14.79
N PRO A 20 5.73 -14.06 -14.68
CA PRO A 20 6.21 -14.55 -13.38
C PRO A 20 6.43 -13.44 -12.34
N GLU A 21 6.78 -12.25 -12.78
CA GLU A 21 6.89 -11.07 -11.93
C GLU A 21 5.55 -10.64 -11.32
N ASN A 22 4.44 -10.87 -12.03
CA ASN A 22 3.10 -10.55 -11.54
C ASN A 22 2.68 -11.50 -10.41
N GLU A 23 3.03 -12.77 -10.47
CA GLU A 23 2.73 -13.73 -9.39
C GLU A 23 3.41 -13.33 -8.07
N SER A 24 4.63 -12.84 -8.15
CA SER A 24 5.37 -12.31 -7.00
C SER A 24 4.67 -11.08 -6.40
N ILE A 25 4.16 -10.19 -7.23
CA ILE A 25 3.39 -9.01 -6.78
C ILE A 25 2.10 -9.42 -6.09
N TYR A 26 1.39 -10.43 -6.61
CA TYR A 26 0.19 -10.97 -5.97
C TYR A 26 0.45 -11.50 -4.58
N TYR A 27 1.48 -12.33 -4.46
CA TYR A 27 1.88 -12.88 -3.17
C TYR A 27 2.17 -11.77 -2.18
N ASN A 28 2.89 -10.73 -2.60
CA ASN A 28 3.22 -9.60 -1.77
C ASN A 28 1.97 -8.82 -1.35
N VAL A 29 1.07 -8.54 -2.31
CA VAL A 29 -0.19 -7.84 -2.03
C VAL A 29 -1.05 -8.62 -1.05
N ASP A 30 -1.21 -9.93 -1.26
CA ASP A 30 -1.99 -10.78 -0.39
C ASP A 30 -1.40 -10.86 1.03
N THR A 31 -0.09 -11.04 1.12
CA THR A 31 0.61 -11.08 2.41
C THR A 31 0.47 -9.76 3.19
N ILE A 32 0.64 -8.64 2.50
CA ILE A 32 0.50 -7.32 3.13
C ILE A 32 -0.94 -7.06 3.54
N HIS A 33 -1.90 -7.41 2.69
CA HIS A 33 -3.32 -7.28 2.99
C HIS A 33 -3.70 -8.07 4.25
N ASN A 34 -3.26 -9.32 4.33
CA ASN A 34 -3.49 -10.16 5.51
C ASN A 34 -2.83 -9.59 6.77
N ALA A 35 -1.62 -9.04 6.65
CA ALA A 35 -0.93 -8.41 7.76
C ALA A 35 -1.66 -7.15 8.26
N VAL A 36 -2.20 -6.34 7.34
CA VAL A 36 -3.05 -5.20 7.70
C VAL A 36 -4.29 -5.66 8.47
N GLN A 37 -4.98 -6.68 7.97
CA GLN A 37 -6.16 -7.23 8.63
C GLN A 37 -5.89 -7.75 10.03
N LYS A 38 -4.80 -8.48 10.18
CA LYS A 38 -4.41 -9.11 11.45
C LYS A 38 -3.64 -8.18 12.37
N LYS A 39 -3.37 -6.95 11.93
CA LYS A 39 -2.55 -5.97 12.65
C LYS A 39 -1.18 -6.56 13.06
N GLN A 40 -0.53 -7.18 12.07
CA GLN A 40 0.78 -7.81 12.24
C GLN A 40 1.86 -7.06 11.48
N GLN A 41 3.09 -7.21 11.94
CA GLN A 41 4.27 -6.75 11.23
C GLN A 41 4.61 -7.68 10.07
N ILE A 42 5.37 -7.15 9.14
CA ILE A 42 6.01 -7.93 8.06
C ILE A 42 7.51 -7.62 8.02
N THR A 43 8.25 -8.52 7.40
CA THR A 43 9.62 -8.25 6.96
C THR A 43 9.71 -8.36 5.46
N PHE A 44 10.61 -7.61 4.86
CA PHE A 44 10.88 -7.66 3.43
C PHE A 44 12.26 -7.10 3.12
N GLN A 45 12.77 -7.44 1.95
CA GLN A 45 13.91 -6.77 1.32
C GLN A 45 13.40 -5.88 0.21
N TYR A 46 14.13 -4.80 -0.08
CA TYR A 46 13.73 -3.83 -1.09
C TYR A 46 14.82 -3.72 -2.15
N PHE A 47 14.42 -3.68 -3.41
CA PHE A 47 15.37 -3.54 -4.50
C PHE A 47 15.15 -2.27 -5.31
N GLU A 48 16.17 -1.87 -6.03
CA GLU A 48 16.14 -0.80 -7.03
C GLU A 48 16.80 -1.28 -8.32
N TYR A 49 16.62 -0.53 -9.36
CA TYR A 49 17.25 -0.83 -10.64
C TYR A 49 18.47 0.04 -10.84
N THR A 50 19.58 -0.57 -11.30
CA THR A 50 20.72 0.17 -11.81
C THR A 50 20.39 0.84 -13.15
N PRO A 51 21.20 1.80 -13.63
CA PRO A 51 21.05 2.34 -14.99
C PRO A 51 21.11 1.28 -16.10
N LYS A 52 21.70 0.11 -15.81
CA LYS A 52 21.74 -1.05 -16.71
C LYS A 52 20.54 -1.97 -16.59
N LYS A 53 19.51 -1.56 -15.81
CA LYS A 53 18.28 -2.34 -15.53
C LYS A 53 18.52 -3.64 -14.74
N GLU A 54 19.58 -3.70 -14.00
CA GLU A 54 19.85 -4.81 -13.09
C GLU A 54 19.20 -4.54 -11.73
N LYS A 55 18.56 -5.56 -11.16
CA LYS A 55 17.99 -5.49 -9.81
C LYS A 55 19.09 -5.62 -8.76
N ILE A 56 19.17 -4.66 -7.86
CA ILE A 56 20.06 -4.73 -6.70
C ILE A 56 19.27 -4.48 -5.41
N LEU A 57 19.58 -5.27 -4.39
CA LEU A 57 18.97 -5.07 -3.07
C LEU A 57 19.52 -3.82 -2.40
N LYS A 58 18.63 -2.97 -1.93
CA LYS A 58 19.04 -1.79 -1.15
C LYS A 58 19.66 -2.19 0.17
N HIS A 59 20.66 -1.41 0.59
CA HIS A 59 21.35 -1.60 1.87
C HIS A 59 21.85 -3.04 2.09
N ASP A 60 22.48 -3.62 1.05
CA ASP A 60 23.08 -4.97 1.10
C ASP A 60 22.08 -6.07 1.52
N GLY A 61 20.84 -5.97 1.09
CA GLY A 61 19.80 -6.94 1.43
C GLY A 61 19.22 -6.77 2.84
N TYR A 62 19.24 -5.56 3.37
CA TYR A 62 18.65 -5.27 4.67
C TYR A 62 17.20 -5.74 4.73
N LYS A 63 16.86 -6.48 5.78
CA LYS A 63 15.48 -6.87 6.08
C LYS A 63 14.78 -5.76 6.84
N TYR A 64 13.86 -5.09 6.15
CA TYR A 64 13.01 -4.08 6.76
C TYR A 64 11.98 -4.74 7.67
N ARG A 65 11.77 -4.20 8.84
CA ARG A 65 10.64 -4.52 9.70
C ARG A 65 9.64 -3.38 9.59
N PHE A 66 8.40 -3.72 9.26
CA PHE A 66 7.39 -2.77 8.85
C PHE A 66 6.02 -3.17 9.40
N SER A 67 5.28 -2.18 9.88
CA SER A 67 3.90 -2.34 10.33
C SER A 67 2.97 -1.74 9.28
N PRO A 68 2.41 -2.53 8.35
CA PRO A 68 1.56 -1.99 7.30
C PRO A 68 0.22 -1.56 7.88
N TYR A 69 -0.26 -0.38 7.48
CA TYR A 69 -1.55 0.18 7.90
C TYR A 69 -2.55 0.24 6.76
N ALA A 70 -2.06 0.48 5.53
CA ALA A 70 -2.90 0.59 4.34
C ALA A 70 -2.09 0.28 3.08
N MET A 71 -2.80 -0.07 2.00
CA MET A 71 -2.24 -0.09 0.65
C MET A 71 -2.94 0.95 -0.21
N ILE A 72 -2.15 1.62 -1.05
CA ILE A 72 -2.62 2.65 -1.97
C ILE A 72 -2.31 2.19 -3.39
N TRP A 73 -3.34 2.17 -4.25
CA TRP A 73 -3.17 1.94 -5.69
C TRP A 73 -3.07 3.27 -6.41
N ASN A 74 -1.99 3.47 -7.15
CA ASN A 74 -1.77 4.68 -7.92
C ASN A 74 -0.89 4.41 -9.13
N ARG A 75 -1.32 4.84 -10.30
CA ARG A 75 -0.57 4.70 -11.57
C ARG A 75 -0.04 3.28 -11.78
N ASP A 76 -0.94 2.32 -11.71
CA ASP A 76 -0.67 0.89 -11.92
C ASP A 76 0.33 0.28 -10.93
N CYS A 77 0.52 0.90 -9.76
CA CYS A 77 1.38 0.38 -8.70
C CYS A 77 0.67 0.38 -7.34
N TYR A 78 0.93 -0.64 -6.53
CA TYR A 78 0.58 -0.63 -5.12
C TYR A 78 1.71 -0.03 -4.28
N TYR A 79 1.32 0.78 -3.30
CA TYR A 79 2.19 1.31 -2.26
C TYR A 79 1.70 0.81 -0.91
N ALA A 80 2.60 0.24 -0.12
CA ALA A 80 2.32 -0.09 1.27
C ALA A 80 2.71 1.08 2.16
N VAL A 81 1.78 1.56 2.97
CA VAL A 81 1.99 2.67 3.91
C VAL A 81 1.90 2.14 5.32
N GLY A 82 2.83 2.51 6.18
CA GLY A 82 2.86 2.09 7.57
C GLY A 82 4.08 2.59 8.31
N TRP A 83 4.30 2.02 9.51
CA TRP A 83 5.44 2.36 10.35
C TRP A 83 6.68 1.58 9.93
N SER A 84 7.74 2.29 9.59
CA SER A 84 9.05 1.70 9.31
C SER A 84 9.94 1.78 10.55
N GLU A 85 10.33 0.63 11.08
CA GLU A 85 11.24 0.57 12.22
C GLU A 85 12.60 1.20 11.89
N LYS A 86 13.11 0.92 10.69
CA LYS A 86 14.39 1.48 10.23
C LYS A 86 14.38 3.00 10.22
N HIS A 87 13.29 3.60 9.75
CA HIS A 87 13.20 5.06 9.59
C HIS A 87 12.60 5.76 10.82
N GLY A 88 12.01 5.00 11.75
CA GLY A 88 11.36 5.54 12.94
C GLY A 88 10.19 6.48 12.61
N LYS A 89 9.49 6.24 11.50
CA LYS A 89 8.39 7.07 11.02
C LYS A 89 7.46 6.32 10.07
N ILE A 90 6.35 6.95 9.74
CA ILE A 90 5.48 6.49 8.65
C ILE A 90 6.26 6.60 7.34
N ALA A 91 6.27 5.53 6.59
CA ALA A 91 6.92 5.42 5.29
C ALA A 91 6.03 4.71 4.29
N GLN A 92 6.34 4.84 3.02
CA GLN A 92 5.69 4.11 1.95
C GLN A 92 6.72 3.34 1.12
N PHE A 93 6.32 2.17 0.70
CA PHE A 93 7.13 1.30 -0.16
C PHE A 93 6.31 0.81 -1.33
N ARG A 94 6.90 0.81 -2.51
CA ARG A 94 6.28 0.18 -3.68
C ARG A 94 6.30 -1.32 -3.51
N VAL A 95 5.13 -1.94 -3.61
CA VAL A 95 4.97 -3.39 -3.39
C VAL A 95 5.70 -4.19 -4.47
N ASP A 96 5.75 -3.69 -5.71
CA ASP A 96 6.47 -4.32 -6.82
C ASP A 96 7.99 -4.30 -6.68
N ARG A 97 8.54 -3.54 -5.72
CA ARG A 97 9.96 -3.51 -5.38
C ARG A 97 10.32 -4.26 -4.11
N MET A 98 9.33 -4.88 -3.49
CA MET A 98 9.53 -5.72 -2.32
C MET A 98 9.84 -7.15 -2.74
N THR A 99 10.72 -7.81 -2.00
CA THR A 99 11.01 -9.23 -2.15
C THR A 99 11.16 -9.88 -0.78
N ALA A 100 11.02 -11.21 -0.72
CA ALA A 100 11.05 -11.97 0.53
C ALA A 100 10.09 -11.41 1.59
N VAL A 101 8.88 -11.07 1.18
CA VAL A 101 7.84 -10.53 2.07
C VAL A 101 7.32 -11.66 2.93
N GLU A 102 7.47 -11.53 4.24
CA GLU A 102 7.06 -12.53 5.22
C GLU A 102 6.27 -11.89 6.36
N PRO A 103 5.14 -12.47 6.77
CA PRO A 103 4.44 -12.00 7.95
C PRO A 103 5.22 -12.36 9.22
N LEU A 104 5.11 -11.51 10.23
CA LEU A 104 5.61 -11.77 11.57
C LEU A 104 4.43 -11.97 12.53
N GLU A 105 4.66 -12.75 13.58
CA GLU A 105 3.65 -12.90 14.66
C GLU A 105 3.52 -11.66 15.53
N GLN A 106 4.50 -10.75 15.48
CA GLN A 106 4.49 -9.53 16.26
C GLN A 106 3.38 -8.60 15.82
N THR A 107 2.71 -8.01 16.79
CA THR A 107 1.68 -6.99 16.56
C THR A 107 2.27 -5.75 15.89
N ALA A 108 1.55 -5.20 14.94
CA ALA A 108 1.92 -3.95 14.29
C ALA A 108 2.08 -2.82 15.33
N VAL A 109 3.11 -2.01 15.13
CA VAL A 109 3.30 -0.81 15.94
C VAL A 109 2.14 0.14 15.69
N GLN A 110 1.44 0.54 16.74
CA GLN A 110 0.35 1.50 16.65
C GLN A 110 0.92 2.90 16.79
N THR A 111 0.62 3.75 15.82
CA THR A 111 0.85 5.18 15.97
C THR A 111 -0.49 5.85 16.18
N LEU A 112 -0.63 6.61 17.26
CA LEU A 112 -1.89 7.22 17.68
C LEU A 112 -2.45 8.22 16.66
N ASP A 113 -1.61 8.71 15.74
CA ASP A 113 -1.93 9.82 14.86
C ASP A 113 -1.98 9.46 13.36
N PHE A 114 -1.96 8.16 13.00
CA PHE A 114 -2.04 7.79 11.59
C PHE A 114 -3.49 7.77 11.11
N ASP A 115 -3.81 8.71 10.23
CA ASP A 115 -5.05 8.77 9.48
C ASP A 115 -4.73 8.55 7.99
N PRO A 116 -5.13 7.42 7.38
CA PRO A 116 -4.86 7.15 5.97
C PRO A 116 -5.40 8.24 5.05
N ALA A 117 -6.59 8.77 5.33
CA ALA A 117 -7.22 9.81 4.52
C ALA A 117 -6.42 11.12 4.58
N GLU A 118 -5.96 11.50 5.76
CA GLU A 118 -5.10 12.68 5.93
C GLU A 118 -3.75 12.51 5.24
N TYR A 119 -3.15 11.32 5.36
CA TYR A 119 -1.89 11.01 4.69
C TYR A 119 -2.00 11.19 3.17
N VAL A 120 -3.01 10.58 2.55
CA VAL A 120 -3.26 10.71 1.11
C VAL A 120 -3.49 12.17 0.72
N ARG A 121 -4.27 12.91 1.49
CA ARG A 121 -4.53 14.32 1.22
C ARG A 121 -3.26 15.15 1.27
N LYS A 122 -2.40 14.96 2.27
CA LYS A 122 -1.13 15.68 2.37
C LYS A 122 -0.21 15.37 1.21
N VAL A 123 -0.11 14.11 0.85
CA VAL A 123 0.75 13.65 -0.24
C VAL A 123 0.24 14.14 -1.59
N PHE A 124 -1.04 14.03 -1.86
CA PHE A 124 -1.63 14.35 -3.16
C PHE A 124 -2.08 15.81 -3.28
N GLY A 125 -2.26 16.53 -2.18
CA GLY A 125 -2.70 17.93 -2.18
C GLY A 125 -1.62 18.96 -2.52
N MET A 126 -0.36 18.58 -2.53
CA MET A 126 0.77 19.51 -2.74
C MET A 126 1.03 19.87 -4.20
N TYR A 127 0.49 19.10 -5.15
CA TYR A 127 0.73 19.27 -6.59
C TYR A 127 -0.59 19.21 -7.35
N PRO A 128 -1.41 20.27 -7.29
CA PRO A 128 -2.76 20.25 -7.88
C PRO A 128 -2.78 20.08 -9.41
N ASP A 129 -1.68 20.39 -10.10
CA ASP A 129 -1.60 20.28 -11.54
C ASP A 129 -1.42 18.83 -12.06
N ASN A 130 -1.11 17.91 -11.17
CA ASN A 130 -0.88 16.49 -11.48
C ASN A 130 -1.96 15.60 -10.85
N LEU A 131 -3.21 15.91 -11.08
CA LEU A 131 -4.32 15.14 -10.54
C LEU A 131 -4.27 13.68 -11.02
N CYS A 132 -4.42 12.76 -10.09
CA CYS A 132 -4.55 11.35 -10.37
C CYS A 132 -5.62 10.72 -9.46
N THR A 133 -6.16 9.62 -9.91
CA THR A 133 -7.09 8.83 -9.10
C THR A 133 -6.30 7.87 -8.23
N VAL A 134 -6.61 7.83 -6.96
CA VAL A 134 -5.97 6.96 -5.97
C VAL A 134 -7.04 6.06 -5.35
N GLU A 135 -6.77 4.77 -5.31
CA GLU A 135 -7.59 3.82 -4.56
C GLU A 135 -6.95 3.51 -3.22
N LEU A 136 -7.69 3.74 -2.17
CA LEU A 136 -7.29 3.50 -0.79
C LEU A 136 -8.00 2.26 -0.26
N LEU A 137 -7.27 1.26 0.16
CA LEU A 137 -7.84 0.13 0.89
C LEU A 137 -7.79 0.45 2.39
N CYS A 138 -8.95 0.55 3.00
CA CYS A 138 -9.10 1.02 4.39
C CYS A 138 -9.89 0.03 5.25
N ASP A 139 -9.57 0.01 6.53
CA ASP A 139 -10.46 -0.59 7.52
C ASP A 139 -11.77 0.22 7.63
N ASN A 140 -12.88 -0.46 7.90
CA ASN A 140 -14.17 0.21 8.07
C ASN A 140 -14.17 1.26 9.20
N GLU A 141 -13.31 1.09 10.18
CA GLU A 141 -13.14 2.02 11.32
C GLU A 141 -12.73 3.44 10.87
N VAL A 142 -12.04 3.57 9.73
CA VAL A 142 -11.59 4.87 9.24
C VAL A 142 -12.57 5.53 8.25
N MET A 143 -13.74 4.93 8.00
CA MET A 143 -14.74 5.49 7.09
C MET A 143 -15.08 6.94 7.42
N ARG A 144 -15.25 7.24 8.70
CA ARG A 144 -15.56 8.60 9.15
C ARG A 144 -14.46 9.60 8.75
N SER A 145 -13.22 9.23 8.93
CA SER A 145 -12.07 10.06 8.52
C SER A 145 -12.04 10.30 7.03
N VAL A 146 -12.38 9.27 6.24
CA VAL A 146 -12.47 9.38 4.78
C VAL A 146 -13.56 10.36 4.38
N ILE A 147 -14.76 10.26 4.98
CA ILE A 147 -15.87 11.17 4.72
C ILE A 147 -15.52 12.61 5.15
N ASP A 148 -14.90 12.77 6.31
CA ASP A 148 -14.51 14.10 6.83
C ASP A 148 -13.48 14.79 5.91
N ARG A 149 -12.62 14.04 5.24
CA ARG A 149 -11.57 14.59 4.37
C ARG A 149 -11.98 14.75 2.91
N PHE A 150 -12.78 13.84 2.38
CA PHE A 150 -13.14 13.79 0.95
C PHE A 150 -14.60 14.06 0.67
N GLY A 151 -15.42 14.21 1.72
CA GLY A 151 -16.86 14.45 1.60
C GLY A 151 -17.68 13.15 1.53
N GLU A 152 -18.98 13.27 1.76
CA GLU A 152 -19.91 12.14 1.74
C GLU A 152 -20.06 11.51 0.34
N ASN A 153 -19.73 12.25 -0.70
CA ASN A 153 -19.82 11.79 -2.09
C ASN A 153 -18.59 11.01 -2.56
N VAL A 154 -17.62 10.77 -1.68
CA VAL A 154 -16.45 9.94 -2.01
C VAL A 154 -16.91 8.56 -2.47
N GLN A 155 -16.36 8.10 -3.57
CA GLN A 155 -16.67 6.76 -4.08
C GLN A 155 -16.05 5.71 -3.17
N THR A 156 -16.89 4.82 -2.65
CA THR A 156 -16.45 3.72 -1.81
C THR A 156 -17.06 2.40 -2.29
N GLU A 157 -16.32 1.32 -2.11
CA GLU A 157 -16.75 -0.02 -2.43
C GLU A 157 -16.37 -0.95 -1.27
N THR A 158 -17.33 -1.75 -0.80
CA THR A 158 -17.05 -2.77 0.20
C THR A 158 -16.18 -3.86 -0.40
N VAL A 159 -15.03 -4.12 0.21
CA VAL A 159 -14.13 -5.19 -0.21
C VAL A 159 -14.44 -6.48 0.54
N ASP A 160 -14.64 -6.39 1.84
CA ASP A 160 -15.01 -7.50 2.72
C ASP A 160 -15.73 -6.96 3.97
N GLU A 161 -15.97 -7.83 4.96
CA GLU A 161 -16.66 -7.44 6.21
C GLU A 161 -15.97 -6.37 7.02
N GLN A 162 -14.66 -6.18 6.83
CA GLN A 162 -13.82 -5.29 7.64
C GLN A 162 -13.20 -4.16 6.84
N HIS A 163 -13.24 -4.23 5.50
CA HIS A 163 -12.52 -3.32 4.63
C HIS A 163 -13.40 -2.74 3.54
N PHE A 164 -13.08 -1.51 3.20
CA PHE A 164 -13.64 -0.84 2.04
C PHE A 164 -12.51 -0.21 1.22
N ARG A 165 -12.82 0.07 -0.04
CA ARG A 165 -11.97 0.86 -0.92
C ARG A 165 -12.59 2.22 -1.09
N ALA A 166 -11.79 3.26 -0.93
CA ALA A 166 -12.16 4.61 -1.31
C ALA A 166 -11.38 5.03 -2.56
N THR A 167 -12.08 5.60 -3.54
CA THR A 167 -11.47 6.18 -4.73
C THR A 167 -11.45 7.69 -4.57
N VAL A 168 -10.28 8.28 -4.54
CA VAL A 168 -10.08 9.72 -4.31
C VAL A 168 -9.22 10.31 -5.43
N GLU A 169 -9.44 11.58 -5.71
CA GLU A 169 -8.62 12.36 -6.64
C GLU A 169 -7.65 13.24 -5.86
N GLY A 170 -6.42 13.29 -6.32
CA GLY A 170 -5.39 14.10 -5.70
C GLY A 170 -4.17 14.26 -6.60
N ALA A 171 -3.23 15.06 -6.14
CA ALA A 171 -1.95 15.27 -6.82
C ALA A 171 -0.82 14.61 -6.03
N PRO A 172 -0.03 13.70 -6.65
CA PRO A 172 1.06 13.04 -5.95
C PRO A 172 2.19 14.00 -5.61
N SER A 173 2.73 13.88 -4.40
CA SER A 173 3.93 14.62 -4.00
C SER A 173 5.20 13.81 -4.25
N PRO A 174 6.38 14.44 -4.40
CA PRO A 174 7.64 13.73 -4.59
C PRO A 174 7.92 12.63 -3.56
N PRO A 175 7.65 12.82 -2.24
CA PRO A 175 7.85 11.76 -1.25
C PRO A 175 7.00 10.51 -1.47
N PHE A 176 5.93 10.61 -2.23
CA PHE A 176 5.06 9.48 -2.56
C PHE A 176 5.74 8.47 -3.48
N PHE A 177 6.69 8.91 -4.29
CA PHE A 177 7.38 8.08 -5.26
C PHE A 177 8.80 7.65 -4.84
N SER A 178 9.22 8.08 -3.69
CA SER A 178 10.58 7.79 -3.20
C SER A 178 10.74 6.39 -2.60
#